data_5ecd492a7ee7cc7fe120a1ff2015b4c2
#
_entry.id   5ecd492a7ee7cc7fe120a1ff2015b4c2
#
_cell.length_a   1.000
_cell.length_b   1.000
_cell.length_c   1.000
_cell.angle_alpha   90.00
_cell.angle_beta   90.00
_cell.angle_gamma   90.00
#
_symmetry.space_group_name_H-M   'P 1'
#
loop_
_entity.id
_entity.type
_entity.pdbx_description
1 polymer ?
#
loop_
_entity_poly.entity_id
_entity_poly.type
_entity_poly.pdbx_seq_one_letter_code
_entity_poly.pdbx_strand_id
1 'polypeptide(L)'
;MPTLSNPEDVIVQIEAATVCGTDLHITQGVHPEVPLGTILGHEGIGTIIETGANVKKFRIGDRVLIPPTTSCGTCENCAKGYPAHCSGSGENGWLLGHTIDGVQAEYARIPYADNSLYAIPEGLSNEDAILAADVLPSAFEIGVVNGRVSDGDTVVIIGDGPIGLSAVITARLKNPASVILVGIEDFRLETAIMLGADHVVDSARPGWVEAVRKLCPKGGADVVIEAVGKKETLEGAFALVNTFGRVANIGVHTSPVSLPIESMWIKNLTLTTGMLSCRCVPTLLDLQSKGEIRASSLITHRFKLFDTVRAYETFSSASTSKATKVFIGR
;
A
#
# COMPACT_ATOMS: atom_id res chain seq x y z
N MET A 1 26.02 -11.96 1.71
CA MET A 1 25.88 -10.49 1.65
C MET A 1 25.82 -10.10 0.17
N PRO A 2 24.86 -9.30 -0.28
CA PRO A 2 24.80 -8.85 -1.66
C PRO A 2 26.01 -7.96 -2.01
N THR A 3 26.22 -7.76 -3.31
CA THR A 3 27.29 -6.88 -3.86
C THR A 3 26.67 -5.86 -4.79
N LEU A 4 27.29 -4.70 -4.96
CA LEU A 4 26.90 -3.71 -5.95
C LEU A 4 26.99 -4.31 -7.36
N SER A 5 25.97 -4.13 -8.18
CA SER A 5 25.93 -4.58 -9.58
C SER A 5 26.07 -3.42 -10.57
N ASN A 6 25.69 -2.22 -10.14
CA ASN A 6 25.78 -1.00 -10.93
C ASN A 6 26.28 0.17 -10.08
N PRO A 7 26.87 1.20 -10.70
CA PRO A 7 27.39 2.36 -9.96
C PRO A 7 26.27 3.23 -9.32
N GLU A 8 25.01 3.02 -9.64
CA GLU A 8 23.82 3.68 -9.05
C GLU A 8 23.22 2.91 -7.87
N ASP A 9 23.77 1.72 -7.54
CA ASP A 9 23.23 0.87 -6.48
C ASP A 9 23.78 1.26 -5.10
N VAL A 10 23.07 0.85 -4.05
CA VAL A 10 23.58 0.83 -2.68
C VAL A 10 23.35 -0.54 -2.04
N ILE A 11 24.13 -0.85 -1.00
CA ILE A 11 23.83 -1.94 -0.06
C ILE A 11 23.28 -1.33 1.21
N VAL A 12 22.14 -1.83 1.64
CA VAL A 12 21.45 -1.40 2.86
C VAL A 12 21.49 -2.54 3.87
N GLN A 13 21.92 -2.25 5.09
CA GLN A 13 21.74 -3.11 6.25
C GLN A 13 20.30 -2.91 6.74
N ILE A 14 19.48 -3.96 6.63
CA ILE A 14 18.05 -3.88 6.96
C ILE A 14 17.87 -3.89 8.48
N GLU A 15 17.07 -2.95 8.96
CA GLU A 15 16.67 -2.81 10.36
C GLU A 15 15.24 -3.29 10.58
N ALA A 16 14.38 -3.09 9.58
CA ALA A 16 12.99 -3.49 9.61
C ALA A 16 12.47 -3.82 8.21
N ALA A 17 11.56 -4.78 8.16
CA ALA A 17 10.74 -5.13 7.00
C ALA A 17 9.31 -5.44 7.46
N THR A 18 8.38 -5.65 6.54
CA THR A 18 7.02 -6.10 6.85
C THR A 18 6.62 -7.26 5.96
N VAL A 19 5.52 -7.93 6.32
CA VAL A 19 4.83 -8.90 5.46
C VAL A 19 3.67 -8.19 4.76
N CYS A 20 3.59 -8.37 3.43
CA CYS A 20 2.52 -7.88 2.58
C CYS A 20 1.62 -9.01 2.06
N GLY A 21 0.38 -8.69 1.67
CA GLY A 21 -0.50 -9.64 0.96
C GLY A 21 0.12 -10.17 -0.33
N THR A 22 0.88 -9.35 -1.03
CA THR A 22 1.63 -9.74 -2.24
C THR A 22 2.65 -10.83 -1.95
N ASP A 23 3.35 -10.79 -0.81
CA ASP A 23 4.28 -11.85 -0.41
C ASP A 23 3.55 -13.20 -0.24
N LEU A 24 2.33 -13.18 0.34
CA LEU A 24 1.50 -14.40 0.43
C LEU A 24 1.06 -14.90 -0.95
N HIS A 25 0.69 -14.01 -1.86
CA HIS A 25 0.34 -14.39 -3.23
C HIS A 25 1.51 -15.07 -3.94
N ILE A 26 2.74 -14.58 -3.76
CA ILE A 26 3.95 -15.21 -4.29
C ILE A 26 4.13 -16.62 -3.71
N THR A 27 4.04 -16.77 -2.38
CA THR A 27 4.19 -18.09 -1.72
C THR A 27 3.10 -19.08 -2.11
N GLN A 28 1.94 -18.60 -2.57
CA GLN A 28 0.82 -19.41 -3.08
C GLN A 28 0.92 -19.71 -4.59
N GLY A 29 1.96 -19.21 -5.27
CA GLY A 29 2.18 -19.45 -6.70
C GLY A 29 1.32 -18.60 -7.63
N VAL A 30 0.73 -17.51 -7.15
CA VAL A 30 -0.04 -16.54 -7.96
C VAL A 30 0.89 -15.79 -8.92
N HIS A 31 2.15 -15.65 -8.56
CA HIS A 31 3.21 -15.00 -9.34
C HIS A 31 4.26 -16.03 -9.78
N PRO A 32 3.98 -16.86 -10.79
CA PRO A 32 4.88 -17.93 -11.24
C PRO A 32 6.18 -17.42 -11.88
N GLU A 33 6.24 -16.14 -12.23
CA GLU A 33 7.43 -15.46 -12.73
C GLU A 33 8.49 -15.21 -11.66
N VAL A 34 8.15 -15.27 -10.37
CA VAL A 34 9.10 -15.11 -9.26
C VAL A 34 9.93 -16.40 -9.11
N PRO A 35 11.27 -16.36 -9.28
CA PRO A 35 12.10 -17.55 -9.16
C PRO A 35 12.05 -18.15 -7.76
N LEU A 36 12.07 -19.50 -7.70
CA LEU A 36 12.21 -20.20 -6.42
C LEU A 36 13.56 -19.85 -5.77
N GLY A 37 13.54 -19.55 -4.49
CA GLY A 37 14.71 -19.15 -3.72
C GLY A 37 14.91 -17.64 -3.65
N THR A 38 14.09 -16.83 -4.33
CA THR A 38 14.09 -15.37 -4.17
C THR A 38 13.76 -14.99 -2.73
N ILE A 39 14.56 -14.11 -2.13
CA ILE A 39 14.25 -13.50 -0.85
C ILE A 39 13.09 -12.50 -1.08
N LEU A 40 12.01 -12.65 -0.30
CA LEU A 40 10.83 -11.81 -0.45
C LEU A 40 10.96 -10.46 0.28
N GLY A 41 9.90 -9.65 0.20
CA GLY A 41 9.79 -8.36 0.85
C GLY A 41 10.19 -7.18 -0.04
N HIS A 42 9.33 -6.18 -0.01
CA HIS A 42 9.46 -4.95 -0.81
C HIS A 42 9.14 -3.68 0.01
N GLU A 43 9.03 -3.84 1.33
CA GLU A 43 8.80 -2.76 2.30
C GLU A 43 9.89 -2.86 3.37
N GLY A 44 10.83 -1.90 3.40
CA GLY A 44 11.95 -1.98 4.31
C GLY A 44 12.45 -0.64 4.83
N ILE A 45 13.21 -0.72 5.90
CA ILE A 45 14.00 0.36 6.48
C ILE A 45 15.38 -0.17 6.79
N GLY A 46 16.40 0.65 6.59
CA GLY A 46 17.75 0.29 6.98
C GLY A 46 18.73 1.44 6.84
N THR A 47 19.99 1.11 7.12
CA THR A 47 21.12 2.04 7.02
C THR A 47 22.01 1.67 5.85
N ILE A 48 22.37 2.63 5.03
CA ILE A 48 23.28 2.43 3.89
C ILE A 48 24.68 2.12 4.41
N ILE A 49 25.26 1.00 3.95
CA ILE A 49 26.62 0.55 4.33
C ILE A 49 27.62 0.59 3.19
N GLU A 50 27.15 0.63 1.94
CA GLU A 50 27.97 0.73 0.75
C GLU A 50 27.24 1.51 -0.34
N THR A 51 27.96 2.37 -1.10
CA THR A 51 27.39 3.16 -2.20
C THR A 51 28.18 2.97 -3.48
N GLY A 52 27.47 2.86 -4.60
CA GLY A 52 28.06 2.93 -5.92
C GLY A 52 28.56 4.35 -6.25
N ALA A 53 29.49 4.42 -7.19
CA ALA A 53 30.21 5.67 -7.51
C ALA A 53 29.31 6.79 -8.08
N ASN A 54 28.14 6.45 -8.63
CA ASN A 54 27.21 7.40 -9.21
C ASN A 54 26.08 7.85 -8.28
N VAL A 55 26.00 7.30 -7.05
CA VAL A 55 25.03 7.73 -6.03
C VAL A 55 25.38 9.13 -5.53
N LYS A 56 24.42 10.06 -5.58
CA LYS A 56 24.63 11.48 -5.29
C LYS A 56 23.79 12.00 -4.12
N LYS A 57 22.61 11.43 -3.89
CA LYS A 57 21.67 11.91 -2.86
C LYS A 57 21.94 11.28 -1.49
N PHE A 58 22.58 10.12 -1.47
CA PHE A 58 22.79 9.33 -0.26
C PHE A 58 24.27 9.02 -0.01
N ARG A 59 24.60 8.78 1.25
CA ARG A 59 25.93 8.39 1.72
C ARG A 59 25.85 7.26 2.72
N ILE A 60 26.99 6.62 2.98
CA ILE A 60 27.12 5.61 4.04
C ILE A 60 26.72 6.22 5.39
N GLY A 61 25.87 5.49 6.13
CA GLY A 61 25.30 5.90 7.40
C GLY A 61 23.92 6.55 7.31
N ASP A 62 23.45 6.89 6.11
CA ASP A 62 22.09 7.45 5.95
C ASP A 62 21.04 6.36 6.22
N ARG A 63 20.03 6.72 7.01
CA ARG A 63 18.87 5.89 7.31
C ARG A 63 17.78 6.13 6.26
N VAL A 64 17.33 5.06 5.62
CA VAL A 64 16.45 5.14 4.44
C VAL A 64 15.25 4.23 4.53
N LEU A 65 14.15 4.69 3.91
CA LEU A 65 12.95 3.92 3.61
C LEU A 65 13.09 3.31 2.21
N ILE A 66 12.77 2.03 2.09
CA ILE A 66 12.82 1.23 0.86
C ILE A 66 11.39 0.87 0.47
N PRO A 67 10.80 1.53 -0.53
CA PRO A 67 9.47 1.20 -1.05
C PRO A 67 9.54 0.11 -2.12
N PRO A 68 8.38 -0.43 -2.57
CA PRO A 68 8.33 -1.45 -3.62
C PRO A 68 8.78 -0.94 -5.00
N THR A 69 8.70 0.37 -5.24
CA THR A 69 8.99 0.94 -6.56
C THR A 69 10.46 1.29 -6.70
N THR A 70 11.14 0.60 -7.62
CA THR A 70 12.51 0.88 -8.05
C THR A 70 12.49 1.60 -9.39
N SER A 71 13.22 2.71 -9.55
CA SER A 71 13.16 3.49 -10.79
C SER A 71 14.48 4.18 -11.16
N CYS A 72 14.81 4.19 -12.45
CA CYS A 72 16.04 4.82 -12.96
C CYS A 72 16.00 6.36 -12.95
N GLY A 73 14.82 6.97 -12.89
CA GLY A 73 14.64 8.43 -12.89
C GLY A 73 14.84 9.12 -14.25
N THR A 74 15.33 8.43 -15.30
CA THR A 74 15.76 9.04 -16.56
C THR A 74 15.00 8.56 -17.79
N CYS A 75 14.34 7.40 -17.75
CA CYS A 75 13.55 6.90 -18.88
C CYS A 75 12.28 7.74 -19.10
N GLU A 76 11.66 7.57 -20.26
CA GLU A 76 10.46 8.32 -20.67
C GLU A 76 9.32 8.22 -19.62
N ASN A 77 9.08 7.03 -19.07
CA ASN A 77 8.04 6.82 -18.06
C ASN A 77 8.36 7.56 -16.76
N CYS A 78 9.62 7.50 -16.29
CA CYS A 78 10.06 8.27 -15.13
C CYS A 78 9.94 9.78 -15.34
N ALA A 79 10.36 10.28 -16.53
CA ALA A 79 10.25 11.69 -16.87
C ALA A 79 8.79 12.17 -16.95
N LYS A 80 7.86 11.31 -17.35
CA LYS A 80 6.41 11.57 -17.35
C LYS A 80 5.78 11.45 -15.94
N GLY A 81 6.54 11.03 -14.93
CA GLY A 81 6.05 10.86 -13.57
C GLY A 81 5.41 9.50 -13.24
N TYR A 82 5.75 8.47 -14.00
CA TYR A 82 5.28 7.09 -13.82
C TYR A 82 6.43 6.13 -13.46
N PRO A 83 7.14 6.31 -12.32
CA PRO A 83 8.28 5.49 -11.95
C PRO A 83 7.91 4.02 -11.74
N ALA A 84 6.66 3.70 -11.37
CA ALA A 84 6.17 2.33 -11.28
C ALA A 84 6.27 1.56 -12.61
N HIS A 85 6.31 2.26 -13.74
CA HIS A 85 6.45 1.70 -15.09
C HIS A 85 7.83 2.02 -15.68
N CYS A 86 8.86 2.03 -14.84
CA CYS A 86 10.23 2.31 -15.24
C CYS A 86 10.75 1.28 -16.24
N SER A 87 11.04 1.71 -17.48
CA SER A 87 11.64 0.83 -18.50
C SER A 87 13.13 0.60 -18.29
N GLY A 88 13.80 1.40 -17.46
CA GLY A 88 15.20 1.19 -17.09
C GLY A 88 15.38 0.06 -16.07
N SER A 89 14.32 -0.33 -15.36
CA SER A 89 14.31 -1.45 -14.39
C SER A 89 13.77 -2.75 -14.99
N GLY A 90 13.51 -2.83 -16.28
CA GLY A 90 12.91 -3.98 -16.95
C GLY A 90 11.48 -3.70 -17.39
N GLU A 91 10.53 -4.59 -17.09
CA GLU A 91 9.13 -4.42 -17.49
C GLU A 91 8.38 -3.36 -16.67
N ASN A 92 8.74 -3.24 -15.40
CA ASN A 92 8.16 -2.27 -14.46
C ASN A 92 9.10 -2.02 -13.28
N GLY A 93 8.70 -1.15 -12.35
CA GLY A 93 9.49 -0.76 -11.18
C GLY A 93 9.40 -1.73 -9.99
N TRP A 94 8.65 -2.82 -10.06
CA TRP A 94 8.57 -3.79 -8.97
C TRP A 94 9.66 -4.85 -9.10
N LEU A 95 10.83 -4.59 -8.51
CA LEU A 95 11.99 -5.48 -8.55
C LEU A 95 12.18 -6.28 -7.26
N LEU A 96 12.13 -5.60 -6.11
CA LEU A 96 12.45 -6.18 -4.81
C LEU A 96 11.42 -7.24 -4.40
N GLY A 97 11.92 -8.43 -4.04
CA GLY A 97 11.08 -9.57 -3.69
C GLY A 97 10.29 -10.15 -4.87
N HIS A 98 10.67 -9.79 -6.10
CA HIS A 98 10.05 -10.23 -7.33
C HIS A 98 11.11 -10.72 -8.33
N THR A 99 11.77 -9.84 -9.07
CA THR A 99 12.81 -10.20 -10.04
C THR A 99 14.22 -10.19 -9.45
N ILE A 100 14.41 -9.59 -8.29
CA ILE A 100 15.64 -9.63 -7.48
C ILE A 100 15.28 -9.88 -6.02
N ASP A 101 16.28 -10.27 -5.22
CA ASP A 101 16.12 -10.43 -3.78
C ASP A 101 15.57 -9.16 -3.11
N GLY A 102 14.64 -9.37 -2.19
CA GLY A 102 13.94 -8.33 -1.44
C GLY A 102 14.61 -7.99 -0.10
N VAL A 103 13.81 -7.37 0.76
CA VAL A 103 14.28 -6.76 2.00
C VAL A 103 14.02 -7.58 3.27
N GLN A 104 13.43 -8.77 3.18
CA GLN A 104 13.27 -9.68 4.32
C GLN A 104 14.58 -10.46 4.57
N ALA A 105 15.68 -9.74 4.74
CA ALA A 105 17.05 -10.21 4.90
C ALA A 105 17.84 -9.28 5.80
N GLU A 106 19.07 -9.66 6.18
CA GLU A 106 19.97 -8.77 6.93
C GLU A 106 20.51 -7.62 6.08
N TYR A 107 20.66 -7.84 4.77
CA TYR A 107 21.19 -6.88 3.80
C TYR A 107 20.44 -7.00 2.48
N ALA A 108 20.20 -5.87 1.84
CA ALA A 108 19.62 -5.81 0.51
C ALA A 108 20.40 -4.88 -0.41
N ARG A 109 20.49 -5.24 -1.70
CA ARG A 109 20.97 -4.34 -2.74
C ARG A 109 19.78 -3.58 -3.31
N ILE A 110 19.88 -2.25 -3.32
CA ILE A 110 18.84 -1.39 -3.86
C ILE A 110 19.35 -0.71 -5.12
N PRO A 111 18.78 -1.05 -6.30
CA PRO A 111 19.14 -0.41 -7.57
C PRO A 111 18.64 1.03 -7.64
N TYR A 112 19.37 1.86 -8.41
CA TYR A 112 19.00 3.25 -8.67
C TYR A 112 18.67 4.04 -7.39
N ALA A 113 19.54 3.96 -6.40
CA ALA A 113 19.31 4.44 -5.03
C ALA A 113 18.73 5.86 -4.96
N ASP A 114 19.25 6.79 -5.77
CA ASP A 114 18.81 8.19 -5.79
C ASP A 114 17.33 8.40 -6.15
N ASN A 115 16.69 7.40 -6.76
CA ASN A 115 15.29 7.46 -7.19
C ASN A 115 14.41 6.37 -6.55
N SER A 116 15.02 5.43 -5.84
CA SER A 116 14.36 4.26 -5.24
C SER A 116 14.31 4.30 -3.73
N LEU A 117 14.98 5.28 -3.10
CA LEU A 117 15.05 5.43 -1.65
C LEU A 117 14.56 6.78 -1.19
N TYR A 118 14.11 6.83 0.06
CA TYR A 118 13.70 8.06 0.72
C TYR A 118 14.38 8.21 2.07
N ALA A 119 14.91 9.41 2.35
CA ALA A 119 15.46 9.73 3.66
C ALA A 119 14.34 9.75 4.71
N ILE A 120 14.58 9.10 5.84
CA ILE A 120 13.63 9.10 6.95
C ILE A 120 13.91 10.32 7.84
N PRO A 121 12.89 11.14 8.16
CA PRO A 121 13.06 12.26 9.08
C PRO A 121 13.65 11.83 10.42
N GLU A 122 14.50 12.67 10.98
CA GLU A 122 15.09 12.44 12.31
C GLU A 122 13.99 12.32 13.38
N GLY A 123 14.14 11.39 14.30
CA GLY A 123 13.18 11.14 15.38
C GLY A 123 11.97 10.28 15.00
N LEU A 124 11.72 10.02 13.72
CA LEU A 124 10.63 9.13 13.31
C LEU A 124 11.03 7.66 13.54
N SER A 125 10.20 6.90 14.27
CA SER A 125 10.46 5.49 14.57
C SER A 125 10.42 4.60 13.32
N ASN A 126 11.03 3.40 13.37
CA ASN A 126 10.94 2.43 12.28
C ASN A 126 9.49 1.98 12.06
N GLU A 127 8.71 1.83 13.14
CA GLU A 127 7.31 1.39 13.05
C GLU A 127 6.40 2.44 12.41
N ASP A 128 6.62 3.72 12.66
CA ASP A 128 5.86 4.77 11.98
C ASP A 128 6.31 4.90 10.52
N ALA A 129 7.61 5.01 10.28
CA ALA A 129 8.14 5.26 8.94
C ALA A 129 7.84 4.12 7.95
N ILE A 130 7.89 2.85 8.37
CA ILE A 130 7.77 1.71 7.45
C ILE A 130 6.39 1.63 6.77
N LEU A 131 5.36 2.18 7.40
CA LEU A 131 4.02 2.24 6.81
C LEU A 131 3.93 3.19 5.60
N ALA A 132 4.88 4.14 5.49
CA ALA A 132 5.05 4.98 4.32
C ALA A 132 5.83 4.28 3.18
N ALA A 133 6.25 3.01 3.35
CA ALA A 133 6.85 2.26 2.25
C ALA A 133 5.80 1.85 1.21
N ASP A 134 4.65 1.31 1.64
CA ASP A 134 3.65 0.76 0.74
C ASP A 134 2.20 1.11 1.12
N VAL A 135 1.73 0.70 2.32
CA VAL A 135 0.29 0.72 2.63
C VAL A 135 -0.30 2.13 2.64
N LEU A 136 0.37 3.12 3.20
CA LEU A 136 -0.07 4.51 3.17
C LEU A 136 0.01 5.09 1.75
N PRO A 137 1.14 4.95 1.00
CA PRO A 137 1.23 5.44 -0.37
C PRO A 137 0.23 4.79 -1.32
N SER A 138 0.03 3.47 -1.24
CA SER A 138 -0.95 2.76 -2.07
C SER A 138 -2.36 3.29 -1.83
N ALA A 139 -2.75 3.43 -0.57
CA ALA A 139 -4.04 3.99 -0.20
C ALA A 139 -4.19 5.44 -0.67
N PHE A 140 -3.16 6.26 -0.49
CA PHE A 140 -3.20 7.68 -0.85
C PHE A 140 -3.15 7.90 -2.37
N GLU A 141 -2.17 7.33 -3.09
CA GLU A 141 -2.02 7.57 -4.54
C GLU A 141 -3.16 6.94 -5.34
N ILE A 142 -3.44 5.65 -5.10
CA ILE A 142 -4.39 4.91 -5.93
C ILE A 142 -5.83 5.11 -5.42
N GLY A 143 -6.05 5.11 -4.11
CA GLY A 143 -7.38 5.30 -3.54
C GLY A 143 -7.81 6.76 -3.53
N VAL A 144 -7.06 7.60 -2.85
CA VAL A 144 -7.47 8.98 -2.54
C VAL A 144 -7.22 9.93 -3.72
N VAL A 145 -6.00 9.94 -4.28
CA VAL A 145 -5.63 10.86 -5.37
C VAL A 145 -6.30 10.46 -6.68
N ASN A 146 -6.19 9.20 -7.12
CA ASN A 146 -6.84 8.75 -8.35
C ASN A 146 -8.37 8.76 -8.22
N GLY A 147 -8.90 8.46 -7.01
CA GLY A 147 -10.32 8.61 -6.68
C GLY A 147 -10.78 10.07 -6.61
N ARG A 148 -9.85 11.03 -6.66
CA ARG A 148 -10.12 12.47 -6.53
C ARG A 148 -10.97 12.79 -5.31
N VAL A 149 -10.65 12.17 -4.16
CA VAL A 149 -11.32 12.50 -2.90
C VAL A 149 -11.14 13.98 -2.60
N SER A 150 -12.23 14.65 -2.29
CA SER A 150 -12.30 16.11 -2.13
C SER A 150 -13.04 16.49 -0.85
N ASP A 151 -12.91 17.74 -0.46
CA ASP A 151 -13.65 18.34 0.65
C ASP A 151 -15.16 18.12 0.48
N GLY A 152 -15.82 17.66 1.54
CA GLY A 152 -17.25 17.41 1.57
C GLY A 152 -17.72 16.11 0.90
N ASP A 153 -16.84 15.28 0.30
CA ASP A 153 -17.23 13.99 -0.28
C ASP A 153 -17.71 12.99 0.80
N THR A 154 -18.65 12.14 0.44
CA THR A 154 -18.93 10.88 1.15
C THR A 154 -18.06 9.79 0.56
N VAL A 155 -17.14 9.24 1.34
CA VAL A 155 -16.18 8.21 0.92
C VAL A 155 -16.55 6.88 1.54
N VAL A 156 -16.72 5.84 0.71
CA VAL A 156 -16.88 4.46 1.16
C VAL A 156 -15.61 3.69 0.81
N ILE A 157 -15.06 2.97 1.79
CA ILE A 157 -13.87 2.13 1.62
C ILE A 157 -14.31 0.68 1.83
N ILE A 158 -14.11 -0.17 0.83
CA ILE A 158 -14.43 -1.59 0.90
C ILE A 158 -13.14 -2.37 1.09
N GLY A 159 -13.02 -3.02 2.24
CA GLY A 159 -11.85 -3.76 2.69
C GLY A 159 -11.29 -3.19 3.99
N ASP A 160 -11.16 -4.06 4.99
CA ASP A 160 -10.64 -3.74 6.34
C ASP A 160 -9.19 -4.21 6.55
N GLY A 161 -8.51 -4.60 5.47
CA GLY A 161 -7.08 -4.91 5.50
C GLY A 161 -6.19 -3.67 5.69
N PRO A 162 -4.85 -3.86 5.74
CA PRO A 162 -3.90 -2.75 5.96
C PRO A 162 -4.09 -1.59 4.98
N ILE A 163 -4.40 -1.87 3.71
CA ILE A 163 -4.65 -0.86 2.67
C ILE A 163 -5.95 -0.10 2.95
N GLY A 164 -7.06 -0.80 3.27
CA GLY A 164 -8.33 -0.13 3.55
C GLY A 164 -8.26 0.74 4.82
N LEU A 165 -7.62 0.26 5.87
CA LEU A 165 -7.37 1.04 7.08
C LEU A 165 -6.47 2.26 6.81
N SER A 166 -5.45 2.10 5.96
CA SER A 166 -4.63 3.22 5.47
C SER A 166 -5.42 4.20 4.61
N ALA A 167 -6.42 3.72 3.85
CA ALA A 167 -7.32 4.58 3.09
C ALA A 167 -8.22 5.43 4.00
N VAL A 168 -8.64 4.92 5.17
CA VAL A 168 -9.32 5.74 6.18
C VAL A 168 -8.45 6.91 6.61
N ILE A 169 -7.19 6.64 7.01
CA ILE A 169 -6.23 7.66 7.45
C ILE A 169 -6.01 8.70 6.35
N THR A 170 -5.71 8.23 5.14
CA THR A 170 -5.29 9.11 4.04
C THR A 170 -6.45 9.87 3.40
N ALA A 171 -7.68 9.32 3.41
CA ALA A 171 -8.87 10.04 2.97
C ALA A 171 -9.14 11.27 3.85
N ARG A 172 -8.89 11.20 5.15
CA ARG A 172 -9.04 12.33 6.08
C ARG A 172 -8.18 13.54 5.74
N LEU A 173 -7.06 13.36 5.05
CA LEU A 173 -6.22 14.45 4.56
C LEU A 173 -6.94 15.34 3.52
N LYS A 174 -8.09 14.91 3.00
CA LYS A 174 -8.89 15.62 2.01
C LYS A 174 -10.19 16.21 2.60
N ASN A 175 -10.36 16.14 3.91
CA ASN A 175 -11.51 16.69 4.64
C ASN A 175 -12.88 16.22 4.08
N PRO A 176 -13.10 14.89 3.85
CA PRO A 176 -14.39 14.40 3.41
C PRO A 176 -15.47 14.63 4.48
N ALA A 177 -16.72 14.79 4.06
CA ALA A 177 -17.86 14.92 4.98
C ALA A 177 -18.11 13.62 5.78
N SER A 178 -17.84 12.47 5.17
CA SER A 178 -17.97 11.17 5.84
C SER A 178 -17.05 10.13 5.24
N VAL A 179 -16.48 9.29 6.09
CA VAL A 179 -15.70 8.10 5.74
C VAL A 179 -16.37 6.87 6.34
N ILE A 180 -16.81 5.95 5.49
CA ILE A 180 -17.49 4.70 5.87
C ILE A 180 -16.58 3.55 5.47
N LEU A 181 -16.17 2.71 6.44
CA LEU A 181 -15.41 1.50 6.12
C LEU A 181 -16.33 0.27 6.13
N VAL A 182 -16.16 -0.57 5.12
CA VAL A 182 -16.86 -1.85 4.96
C VAL A 182 -15.85 -2.98 5.09
N GLY A 183 -16.08 -3.91 6.02
CA GLY A 183 -15.15 -5.01 6.30
C GLY A 183 -15.85 -6.22 6.86
N ILE A 184 -15.09 -7.21 7.31
CA ILE A 184 -15.60 -8.48 7.83
C ILE A 184 -15.07 -8.85 9.21
N GLU A 185 -14.01 -8.18 9.69
CA GLU A 185 -13.33 -8.52 10.93
C GLU A 185 -13.62 -7.46 12.01
N ASP A 186 -14.36 -7.82 13.06
CA ASP A 186 -14.81 -6.89 14.11
C ASP A 186 -13.66 -6.03 14.66
N PHE A 187 -12.49 -6.64 14.99
CA PHE A 187 -11.34 -5.91 15.54
C PHE A 187 -10.77 -4.87 14.58
N ARG A 188 -10.89 -5.08 13.24
CA ARG A 188 -10.45 -4.12 12.22
C ARG A 188 -11.48 -3.03 11.99
N LEU A 189 -12.77 -3.37 12.11
CA LEU A 189 -13.84 -2.38 12.11
C LEU A 189 -13.70 -1.42 13.30
N GLU A 190 -13.41 -1.94 14.51
CA GLU A 190 -13.10 -1.11 15.68
C GLU A 190 -11.85 -0.23 15.43
N THR A 191 -10.80 -0.82 14.85
CA THR A 191 -9.59 -0.07 14.48
C THR A 191 -9.90 1.06 13.50
N ALA A 192 -10.78 0.83 12.52
CA ALA A 192 -11.17 1.85 11.54
C ALA A 192 -11.80 3.09 12.21
N ILE A 193 -12.67 2.88 13.21
CA ILE A 193 -13.24 4.00 14.00
C ILE A 193 -12.14 4.78 14.71
N MET A 194 -11.18 4.10 15.35
CA MET A 194 -10.05 4.77 16.01
C MET A 194 -9.16 5.55 15.03
N LEU A 195 -9.07 5.10 13.78
CA LEU A 195 -8.30 5.74 12.70
C LEU A 195 -9.07 6.87 12.01
N GLY A 196 -10.35 7.07 12.36
CA GLY A 196 -11.13 8.20 11.89
C GLY A 196 -12.28 7.85 10.92
N ALA A 197 -12.69 6.59 10.77
CA ALA A 197 -13.94 6.28 10.10
C ALA A 197 -15.13 6.79 10.92
N ASP A 198 -16.12 7.42 10.28
CA ASP A 198 -17.35 7.87 10.97
C ASP A 198 -18.30 6.69 11.20
N HIS A 199 -18.27 5.73 10.27
CA HIS A 199 -19.11 4.54 10.34
C HIS A 199 -18.36 3.32 9.83
N VAL A 200 -18.78 2.16 10.33
CA VAL A 200 -18.32 0.86 9.85
C VAL A 200 -19.52 -0.04 9.54
N VAL A 201 -19.37 -0.90 8.54
CA VAL A 201 -20.41 -1.85 8.14
C VAL A 201 -19.77 -3.22 7.96
N ASP A 202 -20.37 -4.23 8.60
CA ASP A 202 -19.99 -5.63 8.45
C ASP A 202 -20.59 -6.20 7.16
N SER A 203 -19.72 -6.48 6.18
CA SER A 203 -20.14 -7.04 4.88
C SER A 203 -20.36 -8.56 4.89
N ALA A 204 -20.05 -9.25 5.98
CA ALA A 204 -20.45 -10.64 6.17
C ALA A 204 -21.96 -10.77 6.37
N ARG A 205 -22.64 -9.68 6.74
CA ARG A 205 -24.09 -9.64 6.95
C ARG A 205 -24.83 -9.39 5.63
N PRO A 206 -25.91 -10.16 5.33
CA PRO A 206 -26.78 -9.88 4.18
C PRO A 206 -27.31 -8.44 4.21
N GLY A 207 -27.38 -7.80 3.02
CA GLY A 207 -27.91 -6.43 2.91
C GLY A 207 -26.94 -5.32 3.30
N TRP A 208 -25.64 -5.60 3.42
CA TRP A 208 -24.63 -4.62 3.76
C TRP A 208 -24.59 -3.41 2.80
N VAL A 209 -24.82 -3.62 1.50
CA VAL A 209 -24.89 -2.52 0.51
C VAL A 209 -26.00 -1.51 0.89
N GLU A 210 -27.17 -2.02 1.26
CA GLU A 210 -28.29 -1.17 1.67
C GLU A 210 -28.04 -0.50 3.02
N ALA A 211 -27.32 -1.17 3.93
CA ALA A 211 -26.89 -0.56 5.18
C ALA A 211 -25.96 0.63 4.94
N VAL A 212 -24.98 0.49 4.02
CA VAL A 212 -24.08 1.59 3.62
C VAL A 212 -24.89 2.74 2.98
N ARG A 213 -25.82 2.43 2.07
CA ARG A 213 -26.65 3.45 1.42
C ARG A 213 -27.41 4.33 2.40
N LYS A 214 -27.93 3.74 3.47
CA LYS A 214 -28.64 4.48 4.54
C LYS A 214 -27.74 5.45 5.29
N LEU A 215 -26.44 5.19 5.35
CA LEU A 215 -25.44 6.06 5.96
C LEU A 215 -25.02 7.19 5.01
N CYS A 216 -25.24 7.04 3.71
CA CYS A 216 -24.88 8.03 2.70
C CYS A 216 -26.00 9.05 2.50
N PRO A 217 -25.80 10.36 2.71
CA PRO A 217 -26.86 11.38 2.61
C PRO A 217 -27.59 11.42 1.27
N LYS A 218 -26.90 11.03 0.16
CA LYS A 218 -27.44 10.98 -1.20
C LYS A 218 -27.88 9.56 -1.62
N GLY A 219 -27.95 8.60 -0.69
CA GLY A 219 -28.24 7.21 -0.98
C GLY A 219 -27.11 6.43 -1.66
N GLY A 220 -25.90 6.99 -1.68
CA GLY A 220 -24.68 6.40 -2.21
C GLY A 220 -23.47 7.31 -1.98
N ALA A 221 -22.28 6.87 -2.40
CA ALA A 221 -21.02 7.53 -2.16
C ALA A 221 -20.59 8.42 -3.34
N ASP A 222 -19.89 9.51 -3.07
CA ASP A 222 -19.20 10.32 -4.08
C ASP A 222 -17.93 9.60 -4.56
N VAL A 223 -17.24 8.90 -3.65
CA VAL A 223 -16.08 8.05 -3.95
C VAL A 223 -16.21 6.71 -3.26
N VAL A 224 -15.95 5.63 -4.00
CA VAL A 224 -15.80 4.28 -3.43
C VAL A 224 -14.38 3.80 -3.72
N ILE A 225 -13.64 3.47 -2.65
CA ILE A 225 -12.30 2.89 -2.72
C ILE A 225 -12.44 1.38 -2.49
N GLU A 226 -12.09 0.57 -3.50
CA GLU A 226 -12.07 -0.88 -3.42
C GLU A 226 -10.66 -1.34 -3.08
N ALA A 227 -10.46 -2.04 -1.94
CA ALA A 227 -9.18 -2.42 -1.39
C ALA A 227 -9.08 -3.92 -1.05
N VAL A 228 -9.83 -4.78 -1.73
CA VAL A 228 -9.87 -6.24 -1.52
C VAL A 228 -9.39 -7.02 -2.74
N GLY A 229 -9.83 -6.60 -3.95
CA GLY A 229 -9.49 -7.28 -5.20
C GLY A 229 -10.38 -8.50 -5.51
N LYS A 230 -11.65 -8.50 -5.07
CA LYS A 230 -12.61 -9.56 -5.37
C LYS A 230 -13.75 -9.03 -6.24
N LYS A 231 -14.36 -9.96 -7.02
CA LYS A 231 -15.51 -9.63 -7.87
C LYS A 231 -16.64 -9.00 -7.06
N GLU A 232 -17.00 -9.60 -5.94
CA GLU A 232 -18.13 -9.19 -5.11
C GLU A 232 -17.93 -7.80 -4.50
N THR A 233 -16.71 -7.45 -4.14
CA THR A 233 -16.37 -6.14 -3.58
C THR A 233 -16.36 -5.05 -4.65
N LEU A 234 -15.90 -5.36 -5.86
CA LEU A 234 -15.99 -4.43 -6.99
C LEU A 234 -17.45 -4.22 -7.44
N GLU A 235 -18.26 -5.28 -7.51
CA GLU A 235 -19.70 -5.16 -7.78
C GLU A 235 -20.41 -4.30 -6.71
N GLY A 236 -20.04 -4.50 -5.44
CA GLY A 236 -20.50 -3.66 -4.34
C GLY A 236 -20.10 -2.20 -4.51
N ALA A 237 -18.88 -1.92 -4.99
CA ALA A 237 -18.45 -0.55 -5.26
C ALA A 237 -19.33 0.13 -6.32
N PHE A 238 -19.64 -0.54 -7.43
CA PHE A 238 -20.56 -0.01 -8.45
C PHE A 238 -21.99 0.14 -7.95
N ALA A 239 -22.45 -0.72 -7.04
CA ALA A 239 -23.75 -0.59 -6.43
C ALA A 239 -23.87 0.62 -5.51
N LEU A 240 -22.76 1.01 -4.85
CA LEU A 240 -22.73 2.10 -3.85
C LEU A 240 -22.44 3.47 -4.45
N VAL A 241 -21.78 3.54 -5.60
CA VAL A 241 -21.36 4.81 -6.18
C VAL A 241 -22.54 5.60 -6.77
N ASN A 242 -22.58 6.91 -6.49
CA ASN A 242 -23.59 7.85 -7.00
C ASN A 242 -23.34 8.22 -8.48
N THR A 243 -24.31 8.92 -9.06
CA THR A 243 -24.13 9.64 -10.33
C THR A 243 -22.98 10.65 -10.21
N PHE A 244 -22.12 10.73 -11.23
CA PHE A 244 -20.85 11.46 -11.26
C PHE A 244 -19.80 10.97 -10.24
N GLY A 245 -20.07 9.83 -9.60
CA GLY A 245 -19.16 9.27 -8.60
C GLY A 245 -17.96 8.58 -9.23
N ARG A 246 -17.03 8.21 -8.36
CA ARG A 246 -15.71 7.67 -8.72
C ARG A 246 -15.47 6.37 -7.96
N VAL A 247 -15.04 5.35 -8.68
CA VAL A 247 -14.56 4.08 -8.10
C VAL A 247 -13.05 4.03 -8.26
N ALA A 248 -12.33 3.98 -7.16
CA ALA A 248 -10.87 3.82 -7.15
C ALA A 248 -10.53 2.39 -6.70
N ASN A 249 -10.06 1.56 -7.63
CA ASN A 249 -9.71 0.17 -7.34
C ASN A 249 -8.22 0.07 -7.02
N ILE A 250 -7.92 -0.27 -5.77
CA ILE A 250 -6.56 -0.59 -5.29
C ILE A 250 -6.35 -2.11 -5.26
N GLY A 251 -7.43 -2.86 -4.99
CA GLY A 251 -7.36 -4.30 -4.83
C GLY A 251 -6.80 -5.00 -6.07
N VAL A 252 -5.92 -5.97 -5.85
CA VAL A 252 -5.30 -6.75 -6.93
C VAL A 252 -6.23 -7.94 -7.24
N HIS A 253 -6.85 -7.92 -8.43
CA HIS A 253 -7.70 -9.00 -8.89
C HIS A 253 -6.87 -10.11 -9.52
N THR A 254 -7.03 -11.33 -9.05
CA THR A 254 -6.33 -12.53 -9.56
C THR A 254 -7.11 -13.29 -10.64
N SER A 255 -8.31 -12.80 -10.98
CA SER A 255 -9.17 -13.35 -12.03
C SER A 255 -9.93 -12.24 -12.76
N PRO A 256 -10.34 -12.46 -14.01
CA PRO A 256 -11.12 -11.50 -14.77
C PRO A 256 -12.43 -11.11 -14.06
N VAL A 257 -12.77 -9.82 -14.09
CA VAL A 257 -14.01 -9.27 -13.56
C VAL A 257 -14.80 -8.58 -14.67
N SER A 258 -16.14 -8.65 -14.60
CA SER A 258 -17.02 -7.95 -15.53
C SER A 258 -17.33 -6.55 -15.00
N LEU A 259 -17.30 -5.56 -15.88
CA LEU A 259 -17.71 -4.20 -15.57
C LEU A 259 -19.17 -3.99 -16.04
N PRO A 260 -20.07 -3.41 -15.23
CA PRO A 260 -21.46 -3.15 -15.59
C PRO A 260 -21.58 -1.88 -16.47
N ILE A 261 -20.94 -1.89 -17.65
CA ILE A 261 -20.85 -0.73 -18.55
C ILE A 261 -22.25 -0.22 -18.93
N GLU A 262 -23.21 -1.12 -19.07
CA GLU A 262 -24.62 -0.80 -19.41
C GLU A 262 -25.31 0.08 -18.36
N SER A 263 -24.80 0.11 -17.13
CA SER A 263 -25.33 0.98 -16.05
C SER A 263 -24.37 2.11 -15.65
N MET A 264 -23.10 2.01 -16.05
CA MET A 264 -22.09 3.03 -15.71
C MET A 264 -22.26 4.32 -16.52
N TRP A 265 -22.58 4.20 -17.82
CA TRP A 265 -22.61 5.34 -18.74
C TRP A 265 -23.66 6.36 -18.32
N ILE A 266 -24.86 5.91 -17.91
CA ILE A 266 -25.95 6.81 -17.51
C ILE A 266 -25.66 7.56 -16.21
N LYS A 267 -24.76 7.03 -15.38
CA LYS A 267 -24.31 7.66 -14.15
C LYS A 267 -23.06 8.56 -14.34
N ASN A 268 -22.46 8.60 -15.53
CA ASN A 268 -21.18 9.28 -15.79
C ASN A 268 -20.10 8.89 -14.77
N LEU A 269 -19.89 7.59 -14.55
CA LEU A 269 -18.94 7.09 -13.56
C LEU A 269 -17.51 7.18 -14.09
N THR A 270 -16.58 7.39 -13.16
CA THR A 270 -15.14 7.20 -13.39
C THR A 270 -14.67 5.96 -12.63
N LEU A 271 -13.99 5.04 -13.32
CA LEU A 271 -13.23 3.95 -12.70
C LEU A 271 -11.76 4.24 -12.88
N THR A 272 -11.00 4.16 -11.81
CA THR A 272 -9.53 4.29 -11.82
C THR A 272 -8.89 3.08 -11.16
N THR A 273 -7.72 2.72 -11.64
CA THR A 273 -6.83 1.74 -11.05
C THR A 273 -5.39 2.21 -11.24
N GLY A 274 -4.42 1.59 -10.62
CA GLY A 274 -3.03 1.99 -10.82
C GLY A 274 -2.04 1.11 -10.05
N MET A 275 -0.78 1.24 -10.44
CA MET A 275 0.36 0.69 -9.73
C MET A 275 1.01 1.80 -8.90
N LEU A 276 1.44 1.49 -7.69
CA LEU A 276 2.05 2.44 -6.76
C LEU A 276 3.33 3.07 -7.34
N SER A 277 3.36 4.39 -7.35
CA SER A 277 4.51 5.19 -7.83
C SER A 277 5.45 5.67 -6.72
N CYS A 278 5.03 5.63 -5.47
CA CYS A 278 5.76 6.09 -4.28
C CYS A 278 6.12 7.59 -4.28
N ARG A 279 5.52 8.39 -5.15
CA ARG A 279 5.83 9.84 -5.26
C ARG A 279 5.35 10.64 -4.06
N CYS A 280 4.33 10.16 -3.36
CA CYS A 280 3.79 10.81 -2.16
C CYS A 280 4.59 10.49 -0.89
N VAL A 281 5.55 9.56 -0.93
CA VAL A 281 6.31 9.12 0.25
C VAL A 281 6.95 10.28 1.03
N PRO A 282 7.63 11.26 0.40
CA PRO A 282 8.18 12.40 1.15
C PRO A 282 7.12 13.20 1.92
N THR A 283 5.95 13.40 1.31
CA THR A 283 4.82 14.10 1.96
C THR A 283 4.28 13.29 3.13
N LEU A 284 4.12 11.98 2.98
CA LEU A 284 3.60 11.12 4.05
C LEU A 284 4.58 11.02 5.23
N LEU A 285 5.89 10.91 4.96
CA LEU A 285 6.92 10.94 6.00
C LEU A 285 6.95 12.28 6.76
N ASP A 286 6.77 13.39 6.06
CA ASP A 286 6.67 14.72 6.67
C ASP A 286 5.43 14.84 7.57
N LEU A 287 4.26 14.39 7.10
CA LEU A 287 3.02 14.36 7.90
C LEU A 287 3.13 13.44 9.13
N GLN A 288 3.80 12.29 8.98
CA GLN A 288 4.09 11.40 10.11
C GLN A 288 5.04 12.07 11.13
N SER A 289 6.10 12.73 10.67
CA SER A 289 7.06 13.42 11.55
C SER A 289 6.42 14.56 12.35
N LYS A 290 5.38 15.20 11.79
CA LYS A 290 4.57 16.23 12.44
C LYS A 290 3.47 15.67 13.34
N GLY A 291 3.26 14.34 13.34
CA GLY A 291 2.18 13.66 14.08
C GLY A 291 0.78 13.89 13.50
N GLU A 292 0.68 14.39 12.27
CA GLU A 292 -0.59 14.57 11.54
C GLU A 292 -1.13 13.23 11.00
N ILE A 293 -0.24 12.27 10.71
CA ILE A 293 -0.56 10.87 10.44
C ILE A 293 -0.03 10.02 11.58
N ARG A 294 -0.92 9.21 12.18
CA ARG A 294 -0.58 8.21 13.18
C ARG A 294 -1.08 6.85 12.72
N ALA A 295 -0.19 6.01 12.23
CA ALA A 295 -0.54 4.75 11.62
C ALA A 295 0.10 3.53 12.30
N SER A 296 0.99 3.72 13.27
CA SER A 296 1.71 2.62 13.95
C SER A 296 0.81 1.60 14.63
N SER A 297 -0.45 1.98 14.98
CA SER A 297 -1.46 1.06 15.47
C SER A 297 -1.87 -0.04 14.47
N LEU A 298 -1.55 0.14 13.17
CA LEU A 298 -1.71 -0.92 12.16
C LEU A 298 -0.74 -2.08 12.37
N ILE A 299 0.41 -1.85 13.03
CA ILE A 299 1.38 -2.90 13.36
C ILE A 299 0.90 -3.64 14.61
N THR A 300 0.30 -4.79 14.40
CA THR A 300 -0.27 -5.61 15.47
C THR A 300 0.70 -6.66 16.00
N HIS A 301 1.63 -7.14 15.17
CA HIS A 301 2.57 -8.20 15.52
C HIS A 301 3.99 -7.84 15.13
N ARG A 302 4.95 -8.31 15.95
CA ARG A 302 6.39 -8.03 15.80
C ARG A 302 7.16 -9.32 15.91
N PHE A 303 8.04 -9.57 14.95
CA PHE A 303 8.92 -10.74 14.90
C PHE A 303 10.35 -10.32 14.65
N LYS A 304 11.28 -11.20 15.02
CA LYS A 304 12.67 -11.09 14.58
C LYS A 304 12.83 -11.72 13.20
N LEU A 305 13.87 -11.32 12.48
CA LEU A 305 14.12 -11.83 11.12
C LEU A 305 14.20 -13.36 11.05
N PHE A 306 14.80 -14.02 12.05
CA PHE A 306 14.88 -15.48 12.10
C PHE A 306 13.53 -16.17 12.36
N ASP A 307 12.50 -15.44 12.78
CA ASP A 307 11.13 -15.91 12.99
C ASP A 307 10.20 -15.58 11.79
N THR A 308 10.76 -15.25 10.62
CA THR A 308 9.98 -14.82 9.43
C THR A 308 8.91 -15.82 9.04
N VAL A 309 9.15 -17.13 9.13
CA VAL A 309 8.13 -18.17 8.85
C VAL A 309 6.91 -17.97 9.75
N ARG A 310 7.10 -17.77 11.07
CA ARG A 310 6.01 -17.50 12.00
C ARG A 310 5.30 -16.18 11.71
N ALA A 311 6.03 -15.18 11.22
CA ALA A 311 5.43 -13.91 10.78
C ALA A 311 4.44 -14.15 9.64
N TYR A 312 4.81 -14.96 8.65
CA TYR A 312 3.92 -15.36 7.54
C TYR A 312 2.72 -16.18 8.01
N GLU A 313 2.92 -17.18 8.88
CA GLU A 313 1.84 -17.97 9.48
C GLU A 313 0.84 -17.09 10.23
N THR A 314 1.35 -16.13 11.01
CA THR A 314 0.51 -15.17 11.75
C THR A 314 -0.27 -14.26 10.80
N PHE A 315 0.36 -13.76 9.76
CA PHE A 315 -0.27 -12.87 8.79
C PHE A 315 -1.31 -13.60 7.92
N SER A 316 -1.01 -14.84 7.49
CA SER A 316 -1.93 -15.66 6.69
C SER A 316 -3.18 -16.10 7.47
N SER A 317 -3.08 -16.22 8.80
CA SER A 317 -4.19 -16.58 9.70
C SER A 317 -4.83 -15.36 10.38
N ALA A 318 -4.93 -14.24 9.66
CA ALA A 318 -5.32 -12.94 10.21
C ALA A 318 -6.67 -12.92 10.96
N SER A 319 -7.66 -13.71 10.54
CA SER A 319 -8.95 -13.83 11.24
C SER A 319 -8.82 -14.40 12.66
N THR A 320 -7.87 -15.31 12.88
CA THR A 320 -7.60 -15.94 14.20
C THR A 320 -6.54 -15.19 14.98
N SER A 321 -5.44 -14.80 14.33
CA SER A 321 -4.31 -14.08 14.94
C SER A 321 -4.63 -12.61 15.24
N LYS A 322 -5.66 -12.06 14.61
CA LYS A 322 -5.99 -10.63 14.60
C LYS A 322 -4.86 -9.77 14.02
N ALA A 323 -4.10 -10.32 13.09
CA ALA A 323 -3.04 -9.58 12.44
C ALA A 323 -3.60 -8.55 11.44
N THR A 324 -3.08 -7.33 11.49
CA THR A 324 -3.29 -6.30 10.47
C THR A 324 -2.01 -6.10 9.68
N LYS A 325 -0.96 -5.58 10.27
CA LYS A 325 0.37 -5.50 9.66
C LYS A 325 1.38 -6.20 10.56
N VAL A 326 2.25 -6.99 9.96
CA VAL A 326 3.29 -7.74 10.67
C VAL A 326 4.64 -7.10 10.38
N PHE A 327 5.32 -6.70 11.46
CA PHE A 327 6.63 -6.08 11.44
C PHE A 327 7.71 -7.13 11.73
N ILE A 328 8.77 -7.09 10.95
CA ILE A 328 9.95 -7.94 11.11
C ILE A 328 11.12 -7.02 11.44
N GLY A 329 11.62 -7.07 12.68
CA GLY A 329 12.78 -6.31 13.12
C GLY A 329 14.04 -7.15 13.19
N ARG A 330 15.18 -6.47 13.26
CA ARG A 330 16.48 -7.10 13.47
C ARG A 330 16.66 -7.62 14.89
#